data_95c772a3deac96d4ce9a4a636e4c9ee2
#
_entry.id   95c772a3deac96d4ce9a4a636e4c9ee2
#
_cell.length_a   1.000
_cell.length_b   1.000
_cell.length_c   1.000
_cell.angle_alpha   90.00
_cell.angle_beta   90.00
_cell.angle_gamma   90.00
#
_symmetry.space_group_name_H-M   'P 1'
#
loop_
_entity.id
_entity.type
_entity.pdbx_description
1 polymer ?
#
loop_
_entity_poly.entity_id
_entity_poly.type
_entity_poly.pdbx_seq_one_letter_code
_entity_poly.pdbx_strand_id
1 'polypeptide(L)'
;MLNIGSHLSISKGFYAIGRDALSIGANTFQFFTRNPRGGSARKIDIEDVNALIKLMTENNFTKILAHAPYTMNLCSAKPETREFALNTLTDDLKRMEYLPNNLYNFHPGSHTGQGVKAAVEQIGTALNTAMFDDMTTTVLLETMAGKGTEVGRTFEELRMIIDRVERNDKIGVCLDTCHVFDAGYDIVNNLDGVLEEFDRVIGLERLKAIHLNDSMNPIGNHKDRHQKIGEGYIGIDAFGKIINNENLRNLPFFLETPNELDGYAKEISTLRNLYFE
;
A
#
# COMPACT_ATOMS: atom_id res chain seq x y z
N MET A 1 -4.04 -15.96 -13.54
CA MET A 1 -2.93 -16.14 -12.54
C MET A 1 -3.02 -15.05 -11.49
N LEU A 2 -2.86 -15.35 -10.18
CA LEU A 2 -2.89 -14.38 -9.08
C LEU A 2 -1.70 -13.40 -9.16
N ASN A 3 -1.99 -12.09 -9.10
CA ASN A 3 -0.99 -11.02 -9.05
C ASN A 3 -0.54 -10.83 -7.60
N ILE A 4 0.54 -11.45 -7.19
CA ILE A 4 0.98 -11.47 -5.79
C ILE A 4 2.49 -11.32 -5.64
N GLY A 5 2.88 -10.58 -4.62
CA GLY A 5 4.26 -10.41 -4.18
C GLY A 5 4.34 -10.04 -2.71
N SER A 6 5.50 -9.59 -2.26
CA SER A 6 5.73 -9.21 -0.88
C SER A 6 6.56 -7.94 -0.77
N HIS A 7 6.64 -7.39 0.44
CA HIS A 7 7.54 -6.29 0.75
C HIS A 7 8.98 -6.79 0.83
N LEU A 8 9.81 -6.34 -0.09
CA LEU A 8 11.18 -6.77 -0.26
C LEU A 8 12.19 -5.63 -0.06
N SER A 9 13.41 -5.98 0.29
CA SER A 9 14.47 -5.00 0.51
C SER A 9 15.16 -4.57 -0.79
N ILE A 10 15.21 -3.26 -1.05
CA ILE A 10 15.95 -2.67 -2.17
C ILE A 10 17.43 -2.41 -1.84
N SER A 11 17.93 -2.84 -0.70
CA SER A 11 19.29 -2.54 -0.25
C SER A 11 20.40 -2.98 -1.22
N LYS A 12 20.14 -4.05 -1.99
CA LYS A 12 21.09 -4.60 -3.00
C LYS A 12 20.87 -4.03 -4.40
N GLY A 13 19.89 -3.14 -4.61
CA GLY A 13 19.53 -2.53 -5.88
C GLY A 13 18.23 -3.03 -6.49
N PHE A 14 17.84 -2.39 -7.60
CA PHE A 14 16.55 -2.65 -8.28
C PHE A 14 16.53 -4.00 -9.00
N TYR A 15 17.60 -4.38 -9.70
CA TYR A 15 17.67 -5.69 -10.35
C TYR A 15 17.63 -6.83 -9.32
N ALA A 16 18.31 -6.65 -8.18
CA ALA A 16 18.38 -7.66 -7.13
C ALA A 16 16.99 -7.92 -6.52
N ILE A 17 16.20 -6.87 -6.23
CA ILE A 17 14.83 -7.06 -5.68
C ILE A 17 13.91 -7.78 -6.67
N GLY A 18 14.03 -7.51 -7.98
CA GLY A 18 13.29 -8.24 -9.01
C GLY A 18 13.63 -9.73 -9.03
N ARG A 19 14.90 -10.08 -8.85
CA ARG A 19 15.34 -11.47 -8.73
C ARG A 19 14.86 -12.14 -7.44
N ASP A 20 14.89 -11.41 -6.33
CA ASP A 20 14.36 -11.91 -5.05
C ASP A 20 12.85 -12.19 -5.18
N ALA A 21 12.09 -11.31 -5.84
CA ALA A 21 10.67 -11.52 -6.14
C ALA A 21 10.44 -12.80 -6.99
N LEU A 22 11.20 -12.99 -8.06
CA LEU A 22 11.11 -14.21 -8.88
C LEU A 22 11.44 -15.48 -8.06
N SER A 23 12.42 -15.42 -7.18
CA SER A 23 12.86 -16.59 -6.39
C SER A 23 11.78 -17.11 -5.44
N ILE A 24 10.85 -16.24 -5.02
CA ILE A 24 9.69 -16.61 -4.17
C ILE A 24 8.42 -16.87 -4.95
N GLY A 25 8.49 -16.90 -6.29
CA GLY A 25 7.34 -17.13 -7.15
C GLY A 25 6.40 -15.93 -7.28
N ALA A 26 6.85 -14.72 -6.95
CA ALA A 26 6.09 -13.49 -7.09
C ALA A 26 6.11 -12.96 -8.53
N ASN A 27 5.06 -12.22 -8.93
CA ASN A 27 4.96 -11.49 -10.19
C ASN A 27 4.67 -9.99 -9.97
N THR A 28 4.86 -9.53 -8.75
CA THR A 28 4.93 -8.14 -8.31
C THR A 28 5.75 -8.06 -7.03
N PHE A 29 6.03 -6.86 -6.53
CA PHE A 29 6.65 -6.65 -5.22
C PHE A 29 6.42 -5.22 -4.73
N GLN A 30 6.61 -5.03 -3.43
CA GLN A 30 6.64 -3.74 -2.77
C GLN A 30 8.02 -3.46 -2.20
N PHE A 31 8.39 -2.18 -2.10
CA PHE A 31 9.65 -1.75 -1.51
C PHE A 31 9.54 -0.36 -0.87
N PHE A 32 10.41 -0.04 0.08
CA PHE A 32 10.55 1.33 0.56
C PHE A 32 11.39 2.17 -0.41
N THR A 33 10.91 3.38 -0.74
CA THR A 33 11.63 4.35 -1.58
C THR A 33 12.95 4.80 -0.97
N ARG A 34 13.04 4.76 0.35
CA ARG A 34 14.16 5.22 1.18
C ARG A 34 14.22 4.44 2.49
N ASN A 35 15.20 4.74 3.35
CA ASN A 35 15.25 4.17 4.68
C ASN A 35 13.92 4.42 5.43
N PRO A 36 13.17 3.38 5.82
CA PRO A 36 11.84 3.54 6.43
C PRO A 36 11.84 4.22 7.79
N ARG A 37 13.00 4.27 8.47
CA ARG A 37 13.20 4.93 9.78
C ARG A 37 13.97 6.23 9.69
N GLY A 38 14.31 6.69 8.48
CA GLY A 38 15.08 7.91 8.23
C GLY A 38 14.68 8.51 6.89
N GLY A 39 15.22 9.67 6.55
CA GLY A 39 14.89 10.40 5.33
C GLY A 39 15.82 10.16 4.14
N SER A 40 16.92 9.41 4.32
CA SER A 40 17.92 9.25 3.27
C SER A 40 17.47 8.27 2.18
N ALA A 41 17.51 8.72 0.92
CA ALA A 41 17.29 7.90 -0.26
C ALA A 41 18.63 7.60 -0.97
N ARG A 42 18.75 6.39 -1.50
CA ARG A 42 19.91 6.01 -2.32
C ARG A 42 19.85 6.75 -3.66
N LYS A 43 21.01 7.08 -4.23
CA LYS A 43 21.09 7.61 -5.60
C LYS A 43 20.50 6.57 -6.58
N ILE A 44 19.68 7.04 -7.51
CA ILE A 44 19.16 6.20 -8.59
C ILE A 44 20.32 5.81 -9.52
N ASP A 45 20.44 4.52 -9.77
CA ASP A 45 21.30 3.95 -10.78
C ASP A 45 20.43 3.57 -12.00
N ILE A 46 20.59 4.26 -13.09
CA ILE A 46 19.77 4.11 -14.30
C ILE A 46 19.98 2.74 -14.94
N GLU A 47 21.19 2.19 -14.91
CA GLU A 47 21.48 0.87 -15.48
C GLU A 47 20.78 -0.23 -14.68
N ASP A 48 20.79 -0.13 -13.34
CA ASP A 48 20.11 -1.05 -12.44
C ASP A 48 18.58 -0.97 -12.58
N VAL A 49 18.03 0.24 -12.73
CA VAL A 49 16.60 0.44 -13.03
C VAL A 49 16.21 -0.19 -14.37
N ASN A 50 16.98 0.06 -15.42
CA ASN A 50 16.71 -0.51 -16.75
C ASN A 50 16.80 -2.04 -16.74
N ALA A 51 17.74 -2.60 -15.97
CA ALA A 51 17.84 -4.05 -15.77
C ALA A 51 16.60 -4.63 -15.07
N LEU A 52 16.06 -3.94 -14.06
CA LEU A 52 14.78 -4.31 -13.43
C LEU A 52 13.63 -4.25 -14.45
N ILE A 53 13.47 -3.15 -15.19
CA ILE A 53 12.39 -2.98 -16.17
C ILE A 53 12.42 -4.12 -17.20
N LYS A 54 13.59 -4.47 -17.69
CA LYS A 54 13.77 -5.60 -18.61
C LYS A 54 13.34 -6.91 -17.96
N LEU A 55 13.79 -7.21 -16.74
CA LEU A 55 13.44 -8.41 -16.01
C LEU A 55 11.92 -8.49 -15.80
N MET A 56 11.27 -7.39 -15.40
CA MET A 56 9.83 -7.32 -15.20
C MET A 56 9.06 -7.63 -16.49
N THR A 57 9.50 -7.05 -17.61
CA THR A 57 8.88 -7.27 -18.94
C THR A 57 9.01 -8.73 -19.38
N GLU A 58 10.20 -9.32 -19.25
CA GLU A 58 10.48 -10.71 -19.65
C GLU A 58 9.73 -11.74 -18.79
N ASN A 59 9.34 -11.39 -17.56
CA ASN A 59 8.66 -12.29 -16.62
C ASN A 59 7.20 -11.90 -16.31
N ASN A 60 6.59 -11.03 -17.14
CA ASN A 60 5.20 -10.60 -17.01
C ASN A 60 4.83 -10.08 -15.62
N PHE A 61 5.70 -9.27 -15.03
CA PHE A 61 5.37 -8.59 -13.78
C PHE A 61 4.21 -7.63 -13.98
N THR A 62 3.35 -7.57 -12.99
CA THR A 62 2.32 -6.54 -12.89
C THR A 62 2.88 -5.26 -12.28
N LYS A 63 2.01 -4.29 -11.93
CA LYS A 63 2.43 -3.06 -11.28
C LYS A 63 3.11 -3.36 -9.96
N ILE A 64 4.27 -2.75 -9.73
CA ILE A 64 4.96 -2.76 -8.44
C ILE A 64 4.50 -1.56 -7.59
N LEU A 65 4.75 -1.64 -6.29
CA LEU A 65 4.36 -0.62 -5.33
C LEU A 65 5.57 -0.12 -4.56
N ALA A 66 5.77 1.19 -4.57
CA ALA A 66 6.71 1.86 -3.69
C ALA A 66 5.98 2.35 -2.45
N HIS A 67 6.51 2.07 -1.27
CA HIS A 67 5.93 2.52 -0.01
C HIS A 67 6.73 3.68 0.58
N ALA A 68 6.03 4.70 1.06
CA ALA A 68 6.62 5.80 1.80
C ALA A 68 7.27 5.34 3.12
N PRO A 69 8.29 6.04 3.63
CA PRO A 69 8.85 5.72 4.94
C PRO A 69 7.84 5.98 6.07
N TYR A 70 7.90 5.19 7.14
CA TYR A 70 7.03 5.35 8.32
C TYR A 70 7.16 6.71 9.01
N THR A 71 8.27 7.41 8.78
CA THR A 71 8.52 8.76 9.32
C THR A 71 7.74 9.86 8.62
N MET A 72 7.11 9.56 7.47
CA MET A 72 6.32 10.53 6.71
C MET A 72 4.95 10.75 7.36
N ASN A 73 4.68 11.96 7.84
CA ASN A 73 3.38 12.35 8.39
C ASN A 73 3.00 13.75 7.90
N LEU A 74 2.18 13.78 6.85
CA LEU A 74 1.74 15.02 6.19
C LEU A 74 0.78 15.86 7.02
N CYS A 75 0.23 15.32 8.11
CA CYS A 75 -0.76 15.98 8.96
C CYS A 75 -0.35 16.06 10.44
N SER A 76 0.93 16.03 10.73
CA SER A 76 1.44 16.26 12.08
C SER A 76 1.13 17.68 12.58
N ALA A 77 0.90 17.88 13.89
CA ALA A 77 0.80 19.20 14.48
C ALA A 77 2.10 20.01 14.34
N LYS A 78 3.24 19.34 14.24
CA LYS A 78 4.57 19.95 14.12
C LYS A 78 4.86 20.37 12.68
N PRO A 79 5.05 21.69 12.40
CA PRO A 79 5.34 22.18 11.05
C PRO A 79 6.58 21.54 10.42
N GLU A 80 7.64 21.37 11.17
CA GLU A 80 8.89 20.75 10.70
C GLU A 80 8.71 19.29 10.24
N THR A 81 7.80 18.56 10.90
CA THR A 81 7.47 17.18 10.49
C THR A 81 6.69 17.18 9.17
N ARG A 82 5.75 18.12 8.98
CA ARG A 82 5.01 18.25 7.72
C ARG A 82 5.90 18.69 6.57
N GLU A 83 6.83 19.62 6.80
CA GLU A 83 7.81 20.06 5.80
C GLU A 83 8.72 18.89 5.37
N PHE A 84 9.24 18.13 6.31
CA PHE A 84 10.00 16.92 6.02
C PHE A 84 9.17 15.92 5.20
N ALA A 85 7.91 15.70 5.57
CA ALA A 85 7.01 14.78 4.87
C ALA A 85 6.70 15.26 3.45
N LEU A 86 6.45 16.54 3.24
CA LEU A 86 6.22 17.15 1.91
C LEU A 86 7.46 17.00 1.01
N ASN A 87 8.64 17.32 1.53
CA ASN A 87 9.89 17.17 0.80
C ASN A 87 10.14 15.70 0.42
N THR A 88 9.84 14.78 1.33
CA THR A 88 9.94 13.34 1.11
C THR A 88 8.98 12.89 0.00
N LEU A 89 7.70 13.25 0.08
CA LEU A 89 6.71 12.93 -0.93
C LEU A 89 7.09 13.47 -2.30
N THR A 90 7.51 14.74 -2.37
CA THR A 90 7.91 15.39 -3.63
C THR A 90 9.10 14.70 -4.29
N ASP A 91 10.12 14.32 -3.50
CA ASP A 91 11.28 13.60 -4.02
C ASP A 91 10.90 12.17 -4.44
N ASP A 92 10.09 11.47 -3.64
CA ASP A 92 9.68 10.10 -3.95
C ASP A 92 8.85 10.02 -5.24
N LEU A 93 7.91 10.94 -5.47
CA LEU A 93 7.12 10.96 -6.70
C LEU A 93 8.00 11.19 -7.93
N LYS A 94 9.00 12.09 -7.86
CA LYS A 94 9.98 12.27 -8.94
C LYS A 94 10.84 11.02 -9.17
N ARG A 95 11.20 10.32 -8.11
CA ARG A 95 11.96 9.08 -8.19
C ARG A 95 11.17 7.94 -8.80
N MET A 96 9.86 7.91 -8.56
CA MET A 96 8.97 6.90 -9.14
C MET A 96 8.85 7.01 -10.67
N GLU A 97 9.09 8.18 -11.24
CA GLU A 97 9.08 8.33 -12.71
C GLU A 97 10.25 7.62 -13.43
N TYR A 98 11.26 7.13 -12.69
CA TYR A 98 12.23 6.16 -13.23
C TYR A 98 11.65 4.75 -13.38
N LEU A 99 10.51 4.46 -12.71
CA LEU A 99 9.72 3.23 -12.80
C LEU A 99 8.28 3.60 -13.19
N PRO A 100 8.05 4.05 -14.44
CA PRO A 100 6.79 4.68 -14.83
C PRO A 100 5.59 3.73 -14.74
N ASN A 101 4.40 4.31 -14.60
CA ASN A 101 3.10 3.61 -14.54
C ASN A 101 2.90 2.68 -13.33
N ASN A 102 3.72 2.81 -12.29
CA ASN A 102 3.64 2.03 -11.06
C ASN A 102 2.90 2.79 -9.94
N LEU A 103 2.86 2.20 -8.75
CA LEU A 103 2.08 2.65 -7.61
C LEU A 103 3.00 3.24 -6.54
N TYR A 104 2.55 4.30 -5.87
CA TYR A 104 3.19 4.85 -4.69
C TYR A 104 2.18 4.91 -3.54
N ASN A 105 2.40 4.19 -2.48
CA ASN A 105 1.52 4.07 -1.32
C ASN A 105 2.08 4.81 -0.12
N PHE A 106 1.19 5.42 0.68
CA PHE A 106 1.57 6.01 1.95
C PHE A 106 0.43 5.98 2.97
N HIS A 107 0.79 5.91 4.25
CA HIS A 107 -0.14 6.13 5.35
C HIS A 107 -0.57 7.61 5.35
N PRO A 108 -1.86 7.94 5.36
CA PRO A 108 -2.31 9.34 5.42
C PRO A 108 -1.71 10.12 6.58
N GLY A 109 -1.35 9.41 7.67
CA GLY A 109 -0.64 9.95 8.79
C GLY A 109 -1.48 10.05 10.07
N SER A 110 -0.98 10.82 11.03
CA SER A 110 -1.62 10.99 12.34
C SER A 110 -1.77 12.47 12.65
N HIS A 111 -2.99 12.90 12.97
CA HIS A 111 -3.31 14.32 13.20
C HIS A 111 -2.76 14.89 14.51
N THR A 112 -2.20 14.07 15.37
CA THR A 112 -1.51 14.45 16.62
C THR A 112 -2.25 15.50 17.45
N GLY A 113 -3.59 15.35 17.58
CA GLY A 113 -4.46 16.20 18.39
C GLY A 113 -5.17 17.34 17.65
N GLN A 114 -4.88 17.61 16.36
CA GLN A 114 -5.53 18.68 15.58
C GLN A 114 -6.92 18.35 15.08
N GLY A 115 -7.27 17.05 15.06
CA GLY A 115 -8.52 16.52 14.52
C GLY A 115 -8.45 16.22 13.02
N VAL A 116 -9.36 15.34 12.57
CA VAL A 116 -9.42 14.82 11.20
C VAL A 116 -9.59 15.93 10.16
N LYS A 117 -10.43 16.94 10.42
CA LYS A 117 -10.68 18.03 9.46
C LYS A 117 -9.39 18.79 9.12
N ALA A 118 -8.60 19.15 10.11
CA ALA A 118 -7.31 19.84 9.89
C ALA A 118 -6.31 18.93 9.15
N ALA A 119 -6.30 17.64 9.51
CA ALA A 119 -5.44 16.66 8.84
C ALA A 119 -5.77 16.51 7.35
N VAL A 120 -7.04 16.38 7.00
CA VAL A 120 -7.52 16.28 5.61
C VAL A 120 -7.07 17.48 4.78
N GLU A 121 -7.21 18.71 5.29
CA GLU A 121 -6.75 19.93 4.62
C GLU A 121 -5.22 19.92 4.42
N GLN A 122 -4.46 19.49 5.43
CA GLN A 122 -2.99 19.45 5.35
C GLN A 122 -2.51 18.39 4.35
N ILE A 123 -3.12 17.20 4.33
CA ILE A 123 -2.79 16.13 3.40
C ILE A 123 -3.15 16.55 1.97
N GLY A 124 -4.35 17.10 1.73
CA GLY A 124 -4.77 17.57 0.43
C GLY A 124 -3.85 18.66 -0.13
N THR A 125 -3.48 19.65 0.70
CA THR A 125 -2.52 20.69 0.33
C THR A 125 -1.15 20.12 -0.04
N ALA A 126 -0.66 19.16 0.74
CA ALA A 126 0.63 18.53 0.47
C ALA A 126 0.61 17.74 -0.85
N LEU A 127 -0.45 16.99 -1.12
CA LEU A 127 -0.64 16.26 -2.38
C LEU A 127 -0.70 17.22 -3.56
N ASN A 128 -1.48 18.30 -3.50
CA ASN A 128 -1.57 19.31 -4.55
C ASN A 128 -0.23 20.01 -4.80
N THR A 129 0.62 20.13 -3.78
CA THR A 129 1.96 20.71 -3.92
C THR A 129 2.97 19.74 -4.54
N ALA A 130 2.89 18.45 -4.18
CA ALA A 130 3.89 17.45 -4.57
C ALA A 130 3.61 16.81 -5.94
N MET A 131 2.34 16.66 -6.30
CA MET A 131 1.92 16.05 -7.57
C MET A 131 2.12 17.03 -8.75
N PHE A 132 2.50 16.50 -9.92
CA PHE A 132 2.78 17.31 -11.12
C PHE A 132 2.10 16.72 -12.36
N ASP A 133 2.01 17.53 -13.45
CA ASP A 133 1.15 17.23 -14.60
C ASP A 133 1.53 15.94 -15.34
N ASP A 134 2.80 15.74 -15.62
CA ASP A 134 3.27 14.64 -16.46
C ASP A 134 3.59 13.34 -15.68
N MET A 135 3.21 13.28 -14.40
CA MET A 135 3.45 12.08 -13.60
C MET A 135 2.67 10.87 -14.12
N THR A 136 3.34 9.72 -14.17
CA THR A 136 2.74 8.43 -14.55
C THR A 136 2.33 7.61 -13.34
N THR A 137 2.90 7.89 -12.19
CA THR A 137 2.67 7.21 -10.91
C THR A 137 1.26 7.46 -10.40
N THR A 138 0.59 6.39 -9.96
CA THR A 138 -0.67 6.50 -9.21
C THR A 138 -0.34 6.53 -7.71
N VAL A 139 -0.81 7.55 -7.02
CA VAL A 139 -0.60 7.72 -5.57
C VAL A 139 -1.74 7.06 -4.81
N LEU A 140 -1.42 6.22 -3.83
CA LEU A 140 -2.40 5.47 -3.05
C LEU A 140 -2.44 5.97 -1.60
N LEU A 141 -3.65 6.23 -1.14
CA LEU A 141 -3.95 6.38 0.29
C LEU A 141 -4.18 4.99 0.87
N GLU A 142 -3.48 4.63 1.92
CA GLU A 142 -3.70 3.37 2.61
C GLU A 142 -4.87 3.46 3.58
N THR A 143 -5.69 2.41 3.67
CA THR A 143 -6.66 2.26 4.76
C THR A 143 -5.93 2.01 6.07
N MET A 144 -6.36 2.65 7.16
CA MET A 144 -5.66 2.62 8.45
C MET A 144 -6.47 1.93 9.54
N ALA A 145 -5.77 1.32 10.51
CA ALA A 145 -6.39 0.63 11.64
C ALA A 145 -7.09 1.57 12.66
N GLY A 146 -6.79 2.86 12.62
CA GLY A 146 -7.32 3.85 13.56
C GLY A 146 -6.60 3.85 14.90
N LYS A 147 -5.32 3.47 14.91
CA LYS A 147 -4.48 3.49 16.10
C LYS A 147 -4.18 4.93 16.52
N GLY A 148 -4.58 5.28 17.74
CA GLY A 148 -4.35 6.62 18.28
C GLY A 148 -5.08 7.70 17.49
N THR A 149 -4.35 8.54 16.75
CA THR A 149 -4.88 9.66 15.97
C THR A 149 -4.62 9.50 14.47
N GLU A 150 -4.51 8.28 13.99
CA GLU A 150 -4.40 7.97 12.57
C GLU A 150 -5.61 8.45 11.79
N VAL A 151 -5.36 8.90 10.56
CA VAL A 151 -6.35 9.36 9.58
C VAL A 151 -6.46 8.31 8.47
N GLY A 152 -7.67 8.09 7.97
CA GLY A 152 -7.93 7.06 6.95
C GLY A 152 -8.44 5.74 7.52
N ARG A 153 -8.92 5.75 8.77
CA ARG A 153 -9.53 4.59 9.42
C ARG A 153 -10.93 4.26 8.91
N THR A 154 -11.59 5.22 8.29
CA THR A 154 -12.88 5.02 7.62
C THR A 154 -12.78 5.42 6.15
N PHE A 155 -13.64 4.85 5.32
CA PHE A 155 -13.69 5.18 3.90
C PHE A 155 -14.06 6.65 3.67
N GLU A 156 -14.88 7.25 4.54
CA GLU A 156 -15.23 8.66 4.50
C GLU A 156 -14.01 9.57 4.74
N GLU A 157 -13.10 9.21 5.66
CA GLU A 157 -11.87 9.97 5.89
C GLU A 157 -10.97 9.96 4.64
N LEU A 158 -10.85 8.82 3.97
CA LEU A 158 -10.11 8.72 2.69
C LEU A 158 -10.81 9.51 1.59
N ARG A 159 -12.13 9.43 1.48
CA ARG A 159 -12.92 10.20 0.52
C ARG A 159 -12.74 11.69 0.72
N MET A 160 -12.76 12.17 1.96
CA MET A 160 -12.51 13.59 2.27
C MET A 160 -11.13 14.06 1.78
N ILE A 161 -10.09 13.22 1.87
CA ILE A 161 -8.76 13.54 1.33
C ILE A 161 -8.81 13.59 -0.21
N ILE A 162 -9.39 12.58 -0.85
CA ILE A 162 -9.51 12.48 -2.32
C ILE A 162 -10.20 13.74 -2.87
N ASP A 163 -11.27 14.21 -2.23
CA ASP A 163 -12.03 15.39 -2.65
C ASP A 163 -11.24 16.70 -2.55
N ARG A 164 -10.10 16.74 -1.84
CA ARG A 164 -9.19 17.89 -1.73
C ARG A 164 -8.09 17.89 -2.78
N VAL A 165 -7.91 16.78 -3.50
CA VAL A 165 -6.82 16.64 -4.46
C VAL A 165 -7.29 17.07 -5.85
N GLU A 166 -6.61 18.05 -6.44
CA GLU A 166 -6.92 18.58 -7.77
C GLU A 166 -6.70 17.54 -8.87
N ARG A 167 -5.58 16.78 -8.78
CA ARG A 167 -5.27 15.65 -9.68
C ARG A 167 -5.83 14.34 -9.12
N ASN A 168 -7.10 14.31 -8.79
CA ASN A 168 -7.70 13.15 -8.15
C ASN A 168 -7.85 11.91 -9.06
N ASP A 169 -7.67 12.06 -10.37
CA ASP A 169 -7.53 10.96 -11.34
C ASP A 169 -6.25 10.12 -11.11
N LYS A 170 -5.24 10.69 -10.46
CA LYS A 170 -3.99 10.04 -10.07
C LYS A 170 -4.00 9.52 -8.63
N ILE A 171 -5.12 9.67 -7.90
CA ILE A 171 -5.27 9.15 -6.53
C ILE A 171 -6.11 7.89 -6.54
N GLY A 172 -5.59 6.85 -5.90
CA GLY A 172 -6.28 5.61 -5.59
C GLY A 172 -6.19 5.25 -4.12
N VAL A 173 -6.59 4.03 -3.80
CA VAL A 173 -6.55 3.48 -2.45
C VAL A 173 -5.81 2.14 -2.48
N CYS A 174 -5.01 1.89 -1.46
CA CYS A 174 -4.52 0.59 -1.07
C CYS A 174 -5.32 0.11 0.14
N LEU A 175 -6.03 -1.01 0.00
CA LEU A 175 -6.77 -1.61 1.10
C LEU A 175 -5.86 -2.60 1.81
N ASP A 176 -5.54 -2.34 3.08
CA ASP A 176 -4.86 -3.31 3.94
C ASP A 176 -5.89 -4.12 4.72
N THR A 177 -5.84 -5.46 4.57
CA THR A 177 -6.81 -6.37 5.19
C THR A 177 -6.72 -6.39 6.73
N CYS A 178 -5.51 -6.28 7.29
CA CYS A 178 -5.31 -6.15 8.73
C CYS A 178 -5.88 -4.82 9.23
N HIS A 179 -5.59 -3.71 8.54
CA HIS A 179 -6.02 -2.38 8.95
C HIS A 179 -7.55 -2.23 8.94
N VAL A 180 -8.23 -2.63 7.84
CA VAL A 180 -9.70 -2.53 7.79
C VAL A 180 -10.35 -3.44 8.81
N PHE A 181 -9.81 -4.64 9.05
CA PHE A 181 -10.30 -5.55 10.08
C PHE A 181 -10.13 -4.96 11.49
N ASP A 182 -8.95 -4.41 11.78
CA ASP A 182 -8.67 -3.71 13.05
C ASP A 182 -9.50 -2.43 13.20
N ALA A 183 -9.88 -1.75 12.10
CA ALA A 183 -10.78 -0.60 12.12
C ALA A 183 -12.26 -0.97 12.35
N GLY A 184 -12.63 -2.25 12.21
CA GLY A 184 -13.97 -2.75 12.47
C GLY A 184 -14.77 -3.21 11.25
N TYR A 185 -14.17 -3.21 10.06
CA TYR A 185 -14.81 -3.75 8.85
C TYR A 185 -14.69 -5.28 8.82
N ASP A 186 -15.85 -5.97 8.82
CA ASP A 186 -15.90 -7.44 8.87
C ASP A 186 -15.67 -8.08 7.49
N ILE A 187 -14.41 -8.10 7.05
CA ILE A 187 -14.00 -8.74 5.80
C ILE A 187 -14.02 -10.28 5.87
N VAL A 188 -14.21 -10.86 7.05
CA VAL A 188 -14.26 -12.31 7.26
C VAL A 188 -15.65 -12.87 6.96
N ASN A 189 -16.71 -12.24 7.55
CA ASN A 189 -18.07 -12.72 7.44
C ASN A 189 -18.93 -11.91 6.46
N ASN A 190 -18.53 -10.69 6.11
CA ASN A 190 -19.29 -9.75 5.28
C ASN A 190 -18.42 -8.98 4.28
N LEU A 191 -17.55 -9.68 3.55
CA LEU A 191 -16.66 -9.06 2.56
C LEU A 191 -17.43 -8.23 1.52
N ASP A 192 -18.52 -8.79 0.97
CA ASP A 192 -19.30 -8.11 -0.06
C ASP A 192 -19.93 -6.81 0.46
N GLY A 193 -20.47 -6.81 1.68
CA GLY A 193 -21.02 -5.59 2.31
C GLY A 193 -19.92 -4.52 2.56
N VAL A 194 -18.72 -4.93 2.91
CA VAL A 194 -17.57 -4.00 3.05
C VAL A 194 -17.19 -3.41 1.69
N LEU A 195 -17.17 -4.20 0.62
CA LEU A 195 -16.88 -3.74 -0.72
C LEU A 195 -17.99 -2.83 -1.28
N GLU A 196 -19.26 -3.14 -1.00
CA GLU A 196 -20.41 -2.26 -1.34
C GLU A 196 -20.30 -0.91 -0.64
N GLU A 197 -19.90 -0.88 0.63
CA GLU A 197 -19.65 0.36 1.36
C GLU A 197 -18.48 1.14 0.77
N PHE A 198 -17.38 0.46 0.44
CA PHE A 198 -16.24 1.07 -0.23
C PHE A 198 -16.65 1.69 -1.57
N ASP A 199 -17.40 0.96 -2.38
CA ASP A 199 -17.89 1.44 -3.69
C ASP A 199 -18.77 2.68 -3.54
N ARG A 200 -19.71 2.63 -2.61
CA ARG A 200 -20.63 3.74 -2.33
C ARG A 200 -19.91 5.02 -1.89
N VAL A 201 -18.85 4.89 -1.08
CA VAL A 201 -18.15 6.03 -0.47
C VAL A 201 -17.00 6.53 -1.35
N ILE A 202 -16.20 5.63 -1.90
CA ILE A 202 -14.96 5.96 -2.62
C ILE A 202 -15.08 5.67 -4.13
N GLY A 203 -15.68 4.52 -4.49
CA GLY A 203 -15.70 3.95 -5.82
C GLY A 203 -14.66 2.82 -5.97
N LEU A 204 -15.09 1.63 -6.38
CA LEU A 204 -14.21 0.46 -6.56
C LEU A 204 -13.13 0.70 -7.63
N GLU A 205 -13.39 1.58 -8.60
CA GLU A 205 -12.41 1.96 -9.61
C GLU A 205 -11.16 2.66 -9.03
N ARG A 206 -11.23 3.17 -7.79
CA ARG A 206 -10.11 3.77 -7.06
C ARG A 206 -9.30 2.76 -6.25
N LEU A 207 -9.80 1.56 -6.05
CA LEU A 207 -9.04 0.49 -5.41
C LEU A 207 -7.98 -0.04 -6.39
N LYS A 208 -6.70 0.14 -6.07
CA LYS A 208 -5.60 -0.14 -7.00
C LYS A 208 -4.63 -1.21 -6.51
N ALA A 209 -4.63 -1.47 -5.21
CA ALA A 209 -3.75 -2.45 -4.58
C ALA A 209 -4.36 -2.98 -3.29
N ILE A 210 -3.90 -4.13 -2.86
CA ILE A 210 -4.29 -4.74 -1.60
C ILE A 210 -3.02 -5.16 -0.85
N HIS A 211 -2.86 -4.67 0.38
CA HIS A 211 -1.97 -5.29 1.35
C HIS A 211 -2.71 -6.47 1.97
N LEU A 212 -2.18 -7.67 1.73
CA LEU A 212 -2.82 -8.91 2.15
C LEU A 212 -2.12 -9.42 3.41
N ASN A 213 -2.63 -9.04 4.57
CA ASN A 213 -2.04 -9.29 5.87
C ASN A 213 -3.08 -9.89 6.83
N ASP A 214 -2.71 -10.92 7.60
CA ASP A 214 -3.55 -11.39 8.69
C ASP A 214 -3.37 -10.51 9.93
N SER A 215 -4.30 -10.54 10.87
CA SER A 215 -4.23 -9.72 12.07
C SER A 215 -3.96 -10.57 13.33
N MET A 216 -3.05 -10.09 14.18
CA MET A 216 -2.83 -10.66 15.52
C MET A 216 -3.99 -10.37 16.48
N ASN A 217 -4.94 -9.51 16.10
CA ASN A 217 -5.97 -9.01 16.99
C ASN A 217 -7.35 -9.32 16.44
N PRO A 218 -8.39 -9.44 17.31
CA PRO A 218 -9.76 -9.51 16.87
C PRO A 218 -10.22 -8.19 16.24
N ILE A 219 -11.31 -8.28 15.47
CA ILE A 219 -11.92 -7.15 14.78
C ILE A 219 -12.15 -5.93 15.68
N GLY A 220 -11.89 -4.74 15.17
CA GLY A 220 -12.13 -3.47 15.87
C GLY A 220 -11.15 -3.15 17.00
N ASN A 221 -10.00 -3.77 17.03
CA ASN A 221 -9.01 -3.60 18.11
C ASN A 221 -8.10 -2.37 17.95
N HIS A 222 -7.99 -1.78 16.75
CA HIS A 222 -7.19 -0.59 16.45
C HIS A 222 -5.70 -0.74 16.83
N LYS A 223 -5.06 -1.88 16.49
CA LYS A 223 -3.68 -2.19 16.91
C LYS A 223 -2.65 -2.15 15.78
N ASP A 224 -3.03 -2.48 14.57
CA ASP A 224 -2.11 -2.60 13.45
C ASP A 224 -0.93 -3.54 13.80
N ARG A 225 -1.21 -4.84 13.79
CA ARG A 225 -0.23 -5.89 14.03
C ARG A 225 -0.46 -7.04 13.07
N HIS A 226 0.37 -7.09 12.03
CA HIS A 226 0.32 -8.13 11.01
C HIS A 226 0.72 -9.49 11.58
N GLN A 227 -0.01 -10.53 11.18
CA GLN A 227 0.30 -11.93 11.40
C GLN A 227 0.52 -12.61 10.05
N LYS A 228 1.15 -13.77 10.07
CA LYS A 228 1.29 -14.63 8.88
C LYS A 228 -0.06 -15.10 8.40
N ILE A 229 -0.19 -15.26 7.09
CA ILE A 229 -1.44 -15.67 6.44
C ILE A 229 -1.98 -16.97 7.04
N GLY A 230 -3.20 -16.90 7.55
CA GLY A 230 -3.91 -18.01 8.16
C GLY A 230 -3.55 -18.33 9.62
N GLU A 231 -2.63 -17.57 10.22
CA GLU A 231 -2.22 -17.73 11.63
C GLU A 231 -2.85 -16.67 12.55
N GLY A 232 -3.68 -15.78 12.03
CA GLY A 232 -4.32 -14.70 12.77
C GLY A 232 -5.84 -14.84 12.84
N TYR A 233 -6.50 -13.73 13.17
CA TYR A 233 -7.94 -13.66 13.36
C TYR A 233 -8.75 -13.53 12.08
N ILE A 234 -8.14 -13.16 10.95
CA ILE A 234 -8.79 -13.12 9.64
C ILE A 234 -8.90 -14.54 9.09
N GLY A 235 -7.80 -15.30 9.10
CA GLY A 235 -7.75 -16.71 8.78
C GLY A 235 -7.78 -17.03 7.28
N ILE A 236 -7.29 -18.23 6.95
CA ILE A 236 -7.03 -18.66 5.58
C ILE A 236 -8.27 -18.68 4.67
N ASP A 237 -9.44 -19.04 5.21
CA ASP A 237 -10.69 -19.12 4.43
C ASP A 237 -11.14 -17.74 3.93
N ALA A 238 -10.94 -16.69 4.74
CA ALA A 238 -11.24 -15.32 4.34
C ALA A 238 -10.29 -14.86 3.23
N PHE A 239 -8.99 -15.18 3.31
CA PHE A 239 -8.05 -14.88 2.23
C PHE A 239 -8.41 -15.61 0.94
N GLY A 240 -8.86 -16.85 1.02
CA GLY A 240 -9.40 -17.58 -0.13
C GLY A 240 -10.56 -16.83 -0.81
N LYS A 241 -11.49 -16.26 -0.03
CA LYS A 241 -12.59 -15.43 -0.56
C LYS A 241 -12.07 -14.13 -1.17
N ILE A 242 -11.17 -13.43 -0.50
CA ILE A 242 -10.62 -12.13 -0.93
C ILE A 242 -9.92 -12.25 -2.29
N ILE A 243 -9.00 -13.20 -2.46
CA ILE A 243 -8.23 -13.33 -3.70
C ILE A 243 -9.05 -13.84 -4.88
N ASN A 244 -10.22 -14.45 -4.64
CA ASN A 244 -11.14 -14.94 -5.67
C ASN A 244 -12.34 -14.01 -5.91
N ASN A 245 -12.51 -12.94 -5.12
CA ASN A 245 -13.58 -11.97 -5.30
C ASN A 245 -13.45 -11.26 -6.66
N GLU A 246 -14.53 -11.15 -7.42
CA GLU A 246 -14.54 -10.61 -8.78
C GLU A 246 -14.01 -9.17 -8.87
N ASN A 247 -14.23 -8.37 -7.85
CA ASN A 247 -13.77 -6.98 -7.78
C ASN A 247 -12.29 -6.86 -7.39
N LEU A 248 -11.72 -7.88 -6.75
CA LEU A 248 -10.37 -7.82 -6.17
C LEU A 248 -9.33 -8.64 -6.94
N ARG A 249 -9.73 -9.78 -7.52
CA ARG A 249 -8.85 -10.81 -8.06
C ARG A 249 -7.84 -10.36 -9.13
N ASN A 250 -8.11 -9.24 -9.79
CA ASN A 250 -7.25 -8.67 -10.82
C ASN A 250 -6.26 -7.60 -10.29
N LEU A 251 -6.40 -7.20 -9.03
CA LEU A 251 -5.52 -6.24 -8.38
C LEU A 251 -4.20 -6.90 -7.96
N PRO A 252 -3.11 -6.12 -7.82
CA PRO A 252 -1.90 -6.62 -7.20
C PRO A 252 -2.07 -6.74 -5.68
N PHE A 253 -1.66 -7.89 -5.14
CA PHE A 253 -1.63 -8.21 -3.71
C PHE A 253 -0.20 -8.17 -3.20
N PHE A 254 0.02 -7.53 -2.06
CA PHE A 254 1.33 -7.39 -1.41
C PHE A 254 1.28 -7.90 0.02
N LEU A 255 2.18 -8.83 0.35
CA LEU A 255 2.34 -9.37 1.69
C LEU A 255 3.33 -8.50 2.48
N GLU A 256 2.94 -8.09 3.68
CA GLU A 256 3.79 -7.43 4.67
C GLU A 256 3.85 -8.21 5.98
N THR A 257 3.56 -9.49 5.89
CA THR A 257 3.57 -10.44 7.00
C THR A 257 4.99 -10.57 7.60
N PRO A 258 5.12 -10.94 8.89
CA PRO A 258 6.43 -11.06 9.54
C PRO A 258 7.21 -12.30 9.06
N ASN A 259 7.68 -12.24 7.82
CA ASN A 259 8.39 -13.31 7.14
C ASN A 259 9.75 -12.86 6.57
N GLU A 260 10.59 -13.83 6.31
CA GLU A 260 11.74 -13.77 5.40
C GLU A 260 11.36 -14.39 4.04
N LEU A 261 12.27 -14.37 3.06
CA LEU A 261 12.00 -14.85 1.69
C LEU A 261 11.34 -16.24 1.64
N ASP A 262 11.86 -17.21 2.41
CA ASP A 262 11.31 -18.58 2.43
C ASP A 262 9.88 -18.62 2.99
N GLY A 263 9.55 -17.75 3.93
CA GLY A 263 8.21 -17.62 4.47
C GLY A 263 7.26 -17.01 3.45
N TYR A 264 7.66 -15.95 2.78
CA TYR A 264 6.89 -15.36 1.67
C TYR A 264 6.66 -16.34 0.52
N ALA A 265 7.67 -17.15 0.15
CA ALA A 265 7.52 -18.19 -0.86
C ALA A 265 6.41 -19.20 -0.49
N LYS A 266 6.35 -19.60 0.78
CA LYS A 266 5.32 -20.52 1.30
C LYS A 266 3.93 -19.87 1.26
N GLU A 267 3.79 -18.63 1.73
CA GLU A 267 2.50 -17.90 1.71
C GLU A 267 2.00 -17.68 0.28
N ILE A 268 2.87 -17.25 -0.65
CA ILE A 268 2.54 -17.09 -2.07
C ILE A 268 2.07 -18.42 -2.67
N SER A 269 2.78 -19.50 -2.39
CA SER A 269 2.39 -20.85 -2.86
C SER A 269 1.04 -21.28 -2.31
N THR A 270 0.79 -21.05 -1.01
CA THR A 270 -0.49 -21.36 -0.35
C THR A 270 -1.64 -20.58 -0.99
N LEU A 271 -1.47 -19.26 -1.17
CA LEU A 271 -2.51 -18.41 -1.77
C LEU A 271 -2.76 -18.77 -3.25
N ARG A 272 -1.73 -19.11 -4.01
CA ARG A 272 -1.90 -19.57 -5.40
C ARG A 272 -2.68 -20.89 -5.50
N ASN A 273 -2.52 -21.79 -4.52
CA ASN A 273 -3.30 -23.03 -4.46
C ASN A 273 -4.78 -22.81 -4.10
N LEU A 274 -5.11 -21.68 -3.48
CA LEU A 274 -6.49 -21.27 -3.17
C LEU A 274 -7.13 -20.41 -4.27
N TYR A 275 -6.35 -19.97 -5.26
CA TYR A 275 -6.83 -19.12 -6.33
C TYR A 275 -7.47 -19.95 -7.46
N PHE A 276 -8.71 -19.63 -7.85
CA PHE A 276 -9.41 -20.24 -8.98
C PHE A 276 -9.15 -19.45 -10.26
N GLU A 277 -8.69 -20.12 -11.32
CA GLU A 277 -8.46 -19.52 -12.65
C GLU A 277 -9.75 -19.22 -13.42
#